data_55ada400862ff4af5c5aa7cb3967f4dc
#
_entry.id   55ada400862ff4af5c5aa7cb3967f4dc
#
_cell.length_a   1.000
_cell.length_b   1.000
_cell.length_c   1.000
_cell.angle_alpha   90.00
_cell.angle_beta   90.00
_cell.angle_gamma   90.00
#
_symmetry.space_group_name_H-M   'P 1'
#
loop_
_entity.id
_entity.type
_entity.pdbx_description
1 polymer ?
#
loop_
_entity_poly.entity_id
_entity_poly.type
_entity_poly.pdbx_seq_one_letter_code
_entity_poly.pdbx_strand_id
1 'polypeptide(L)'
;MSEFDELILIVEKLRVECPWDKEQTHESLAKHLIEESYELLDAISKLDATQESFDDLKGELGDVLLQIFLHSKIAEEKEFFNMSDVMTSLREKLIKRHPHIFDDKQLETAEEVEKQWEKIKQQDGNSIFDDLNHSLPPVNVAFKAQRKAKSLNLSYSNYEEALEDLISEVEELKDAKNSEDRKSELGDVYFSLLNVSRYLDADPEVQLKRSIDRFVTRARYVEEHYHDGDDLNELWQKAKNNQIKS
;
A
#
# COMPACT_ATOMS: atom_id res chain seq x y z
N MET A 1 -0.97 6.98 -34.50
CA MET A 1 -0.24 6.33 -33.39
C MET A 1 -0.85 6.90 -32.13
N SER A 2 -1.21 6.09 -31.18
CA SER A 2 -1.69 6.60 -29.89
C SER A 2 -0.51 7.06 -29.03
N GLU A 3 -0.75 7.93 -28.04
CA GLU A 3 0.29 8.34 -27.07
C GLU A 3 0.92 7.12 -26.38
N PHE A 4 0.13 6.07 -26.21
CA PHE A 4 0.61 4.81 -25.63
C PHE A 4 1.62 4.11 -26.55
N ASP A 5 1.36 4.05 -27.86
CA ASP A 5 2.30 3.48 -28.84
C ASP A 5 3.59 4.31 -28.90
N GLU A 6 3.48 5.63 -28.76
CA GLU A 6 4.64 6.53 -28.73
C GLU A 6 5.50 6.28 -27.50
N LEU A 7 4.91 6.06 -26.30
CA LEU A 7 5.66 5.70 -25.10
C LEU A 7 6.40 4.37 -25.24
N ILE A 8 5.78 3.36 -25.85
CA ILE A 8 6.47 2.08 -26.14
C ILE A 8 7.74 2.35 -26.96
N LEU A 9 7.63 3.12 -28.06
CA LEU A 9 8.76 3.46 -28.93
C LEU A 9 9.85 4.27 -28.19
N ILE A 10 9.45 5.19 -27.29
CA ILE A 10 10.39 5.95 -26.47
C ILE A 10 11.17 5.01 -25.56
N VAL A 11 10.50 4.11 -24.85
CA VAL A 11 11.17 3.14 -23.94
C VAL A 11 12.07 2.19 -24.73
N GLU A 12 11.64 1.73 -25.89
CA GLU A 12 12.49 0.96 -26.81
C GLU A 12 13.77 1.70 -27.17
N LYS A 13 13.64 2.98 -27.52
CA LYS A 13 14.79 3.82 -27.86
C LYS A 13 15.70 4.02 -26.66
N LEU A 14 15.17 4.28 -25.49
CA LEU A 14 15.94 4.39 -24.24
C LEU A 14 16.73 3.12 -23.96
N ARG A 15 16.13 1.96 -24.08
CA ARG A 15 16.79 0.65 -23.88
C ARG A 15 17.95 0.41 -24.84
N VAL A 16 17.91 1.00 -26.02
CA VAL A 16 18.96 0.83 -27.05
C VAL A 16 20.05 1.90 -26.93
N GLU A 17 19.66 3.15 -26.73
CA GLU A 17 20.55 4.31 -26.89
C GLU A 17 21.03 4.91 -25.56
N CYS A 18 20.24 4.83 -24.48
CA CYS A 18 20.63 5.38 -23.19
C CYS A 18 21.57 4.40 -22.44
N PRO A 19 22.80 4.80 -22.07
CA PRO A 19 23.73 3.91 -21.36
C PRO A 19 23.19 3.39 -20.04
N TRP A 20 22.41 4.20 -19.32
CA TRP A 20 21.83 3.82 -18.02
C TRP A 20 20.67 2.84 -18.20
N ASP A 21 19.70 3.15 -19.05
CA ASP A 21 18.53 2.28 -19.28
C ASP A 21 18.95 0.92 -19.85
N LYS A 22 19.93 0.88 -20.73
CA LYS A 22 20.43 -0.33 -21.37
C LYS A 22 20.96 -1.36 -20.37
N GLU A 23 21.54 -0.91 -19.26
CA GLU A 23 22.15 -1.77 -18.23
C GLU A 23 21.13 -2.26 -17.21
N GLN A 24 19.89 -1.72 -17.21
CA GLN A 24 18.91 -2.11 -16.21
C GLN A 24 18.42 -3.54 -16.37
N THR A 25 18.18 -4.17 -15.22
CA THR A 25 17.58 -5.51 -15.08
C THR A 25 16.33 -5.41 -14.20
N HIS A 26 15.55 -6.49 -14.12
CA HIS A 26 14.44 -6.55 -13.17
C HIS A 26 14.89 -6.29 -11.74
N GLU A 27 16.04 -6.81 -11.34
CA GLU A 27 16.61 -6.67 -10.00
C GLU A 27 17.08 -5.24 -9.74
N SER A 28 17.75 -4.60 -10.70
CA SER A 28 18.26 -3.24 -10.52
C SER A 28 17.13 -2.21 -10.45
N LEU A 29 16.03 -2.44 -11.16
CA LEU A 29 14.85 -1.57 -11.16
C LEU A 29 13.93 -1.78 -9.94
N ALA A 30 14.05 -2.90 -9.23
CA ALA A 30 13.16 -3.20 -8.11
C ALA A 30 13.19 -2.10 -7.02
N LYS A 31 14.37 -1.52 -6.73
CA LYS A 31 14.50 -0.41 -5.79
C LYS A 31 13.75 0.85 -6.26
N HIS A 32 13.83 1.16 -7.55
CA HIS A 32 13.15 2.33 -8.12
C HIS A 32 11.64 2.14 -8.10
N LEU A 33 11.12 0.95 -8.45
CA LEU A 33 9.69 0.66 -8.33
C LEU A 33 9.17 0.88 -6.89
N ILE A 34 9.97 0.56 -5.87
CA ILE A 34 9.63 0.81 -4.47
C ILE A 34 9.63 2.33 -4.20
N GLU A 35 10.67 3.05 -4.65
CA GLU A 35 10.79 4.51 -4.51
C GLU A 35 9.58 5.21 -5.13
N GLU A 36 9.29 4.98 -6.43
CA GLU A 36 8.15 5.57 -7.13
C GLU A 36 6.81 5.20 -6.48
N SER A 37 6.68 3.98 -5.95
CA SER A 37 5.45 3.59 -5.24
C SER A 37 5.24 4.40 -3.96
N TYR A 38 6.30 4.73 -3.22
CA TYR A 38 6.20 5.58 -2.03
C TYR A 38 6.02 7.06 -2.37
N GLU A 39 6.60 7.56 -3.46
CA GLU A 39 6.40 8.92 -3.96
C GLU A 39 4.95 9.10 -4.42
N LEU A 40 4.39 8.13 -5.14
CA LEU A 40 2.96 8.11 -5.47
C LEU A 40 2.07 8.10 -4.21
N LEU A 41 2.39 7.31 -3.19
CA LEU A 41 1.66 7.32 -1.92
C LEU A 41 1.77 8.68 -1.22
N ASP A 42 2.91 9.34 -1.32
CA ASP A 42 3.12 10.67 -0.77
C ASP A 42 2.26 11.72 -1.49
N ALA A 43 2.26 11.72 -2.83
CA ALA A 43 1.42 12.59 -3.64
C ALA A 43 -0.08 12.38 -3.32
N ILE A 44 -0.55 11.12 -3.20
CA ILE A 44 -1.92 10.81 -2.78
C ILE A 44 -2.22 11.38 -1.38
N SER A 45 -1.29 11.28 -0.45
CA SER A 45 -1.49 11.76 0.92
C SER A 45 -1.59 13.29 1.04
N LYS A 46 -1.01 14.01 0.06
CA LYS A 46 -0.97 15.48 -0.02
C LYS A 46 -2.07 16.08 -0.90
N LEU A 47 -2.96 15.26 -1.46
CA LEU A 47 -4.06 15.78 -2.28
C LEU A 47 -4.94 16.74 -1.50
N ASP A 48 -5.10 17.95 -2.01
CA ASP A 48 -5.86 19.05 -1.39
C ASP A 48 -6.83 19.77 -2.34
N ALA A 49 -7.19 19.18 -3.45
CA ALA A 49 -8.04 19.75 -4.50
C ALA A 49 -7.43 20.96 -5.25
N THR A 50 -6.13 21.22 -5.14
CA THR A 50 -5.42 22.20 -5.97
C THR A 50 -4.93 21.56 -7.27
N GLN A 51 -4.72 22.37 -8.31
CA GLN A 51 -4.15 21.90 -9.57
C GLN A 51 -2.73 21.37 -9.36
N GLU A 52 -1.95 21.99 -8.50
CA GLU A 52 -0.56 21.62 -8.18
C GLU A 52 -0.50 20.21 -7.61
N SER A 53 -1.31 19.87 -6.60
CA SER A 53 -1.34 18.53 -5.99
C SER A 53 -1.77 17.44 -6.97
N PHE A 54 -2.65 17.76 -7.94
CA PHE A 54 -3.03 16.83 -9.01
C PHE A 54 -1.98 16.72 -10.12
N ASP A 55 -1.19 17.76 -10.36
CA ASP A 55 -0.06 17.70 -11.30
C ASP A 55 1.08 16.85 -10.72
N ASP A 56 1.36 16.95 -9.43
CA ASP A 56 2.28 16.06 -8.71
C ASP A 56 1.81 14.59 -8.80
N LEU A 57 0.56 14.31 -8.45
CA LEU A 57 -0.01 12.97 -8.56
C LEU A 57 0.12 12.41 -10.00
N LYS A 58 -0.12 13.24 -11.01
CA LYS A 58 0.02 12.84 -12.42
C LYS A 58 1.47 12.49 -12.77
N GLY A 59 2.44 13.22 -12.22
CA GLY A 59 3.86 12.93 -12.36
C GLY A 59 4.18 11.53 -11.83
N GLU A 60 3.88 11.28 -10.55
CA GLU A 60 4.16 10.01 -9.88
C GLU A 60 3.46 8.80 -10.53
N LEU A 61 2.23 8.99 -11.05
CA LEU A 61 1.56 7.97 -11.86
C LEU A 61 2.34 7.65 -13.14
N GLY A 62 2.96 8.67 -13.75
CA GLY A 62 3.82 8.50 -14.93
C GLY A 62 5.09 7.71 -14.60
N ASP A 63 5.72 7.97 -13.46
CA ASP A 63 6.96 7.32 -13.04
C ASP A 63 6.72 5.84 -12.66
N VAL A 64 5.61 5.53 -11.98
CA VAL A 64 5.18 4.12 -11.79
C VAL A 64 4.87 3.45 -13.13
N LEU A 65 4.23 4.14 -14.05
CA LEU A 65 3.95 3.61 -15.39
C LEU A 65 5.23 3.32 -16.16
N LEU A 66 6.26 4.19 -16.07
CA LEU A 66 7.58 3.96 -16.67
C LEU A 66 8.22 2.66 -16.16
N GLN A 67 8.12 2.35 -14.86
CA GLN A 67 8.62 1.08 -14.32
C GLN A 67 7.94 -0.11 -14.99
N ILE A 68 6.62 -0.04 -15.22
CA ILE A 68 5.87 -1.11 -15.91
C ILE A 68 6.36 -1.29 -17.35
N PHE A 69 6.59 -0.20 -18.09
CA PHE A 69 7.13 -0.25 -19.45
C PHE A 69 8.53 -0.84 -19.49
N LEU A 70 9.44 -0.40 -18.61
CA LEU A 70 10.82 -0.91 -18.55
C LEU A 70 10.85 -2.40 -18.22
N HIS A 71 10.11 -2.85 -17.21
CA HIS A 71 10.01 -4.27 -16.88
C HIS A 71 9.43 -5.09 -18.03
N SER A 72 8.41 -4.59 -18.73
CA SER A 72 7.81 -5.28 -19.87
C SER A 72 8.81 -5.39 -21.02
N LYS A 73 9.59 -4.33 -21.28
CA LYS A 73 10.60 -4.33 -22.36
C LYS A 73 11.76 -5.27 -22.05
N ILE A 74 12.25 -5.32 -20.80
CA ILE A 74 13.27 -6.29 -20.36
C ILE A 74 12.80 -7.74 -20.54
N ALA A 75 11.52 -8.01 -20.29
CA ALA A 75 10.94 -9.33 -20.50
C ALA A 75 10.82 -9.67 -22.00
N GLU A 76 10.45 -8.71 -22.84
CA GLU A 76 10.39 -8.85 -24.29
C GLU A 76 11.76 -9.12 -24.91
N GLU A 77 12.81 -8.44 -24.43
CA GLU A 77 14.21 -8.70 -24.87
C GLU A 77 14.66 -10.13 -24.59
N LYS A 78 14.02 -10.80 -23.62
CA LYS A 78 14.25 -12.22 -23.28
C LYS A 78 13.21 -13.17 -23.86
N GLU A 79 12.35 -12.67 -24.75
CA GLU A 79 11.30 -13.45 -25.45
C GLU A 79 10.26 -14.10 -24.51
N PHE A 80 10.02 -13.54 -23.29
CA PHE A 80 9.02 -14.07 -22.37
C PHE A 80 7.63 -13.48 -22.61
N PHE A 81 7.50 -12.14 -22.57
CA PHE A 81 6.26 -11.41 -22.82
C PHE A 81 6.56 -9.95 -23.11
N ASN A 82 5.60 -9.24 -23.69
CA ASN A 82 5.67 -7.82 -24.02
C ASN A 82 4.55 -7.02 -23.32
N MET A 83 4.50 -5.72 -23.56
CA MET A 83 3.50 -4.84 -22.96
C MET A 83 2.06 -5.19 -23.37
N SER A 84 1.84 -5.68 -24.61
CA SER A 84 0.52 -6.14 -25.05
C SER A 84 0.03 -7.34 -24.25
N ASP A 85 0.92 -8.25 -23.89
CA ASP A 85 0.60 -9.42 -23.07
C ASP A 85 0.23 -9.00 -21.63
N VAL A 86 0.94 -8.02 -21.06
CA VAL A 86 0.60 -7.43 -19.75
C VAL A 86 -0.81 -6.84 -19.76
N MET A 87 -1.13 -6.03 -20.77
CA MET A 87 -2.47 -5.44 -20.93
C MET A 87 -3.55 -6.50 -21.13
N THR A 88 -3.28 -7.50 -21.95
CA THR A 88 -4.20 -8.61 -22.21
C THR A 88 -4.50 -9.39 -20.94
N SER A 89 -3.45 -9.75 -20.19
CA SER A 89 -3.58 -10.44 -18.89
C SER A 89 -4.41 -9.61 -17.90
N LEU A 90 -4.15 -8.31 -17.81
CA LEU A 90 -4.93 -7.42 -16.96
C LEU A 90 -6.40 -7.33 -17.38
N ARG A 91 -6.67 -7.13 -18.68
CA ARG A 91 -8.02 -7.08 -19.26
C ARG A 91 -8.81 -8.33 -18.93
N GLU A 92 -8.25 -9.50 -19.20
CA GLU A 92 -8.91 -10.79 -18.95
C GLU A 92 -9.20 -10.99 -17.46
N LYS A 93 -8.25 -10.64 -16.60
CA LYS A 93 -8.41 -10.67 -15.16
C LYS A 93 -9.55 -9.74 -14.69
N LEU A 94 -9.63 -8.52 -15.22
CA LEU A 94 -10.68 -7.57 -14.87
C LEU A 94 -12.07 -8.08 -15.31
N ILE A 95 -12.20 -8.57 -16.54
CA ILE A 95 -13.46 -9.14 -17.05
C ILE A 95 -13.87 -10.34 -16.18
N LYS A 96 -12.97 -11.30 -15.94
CA LYS A 96 -13.24 -12.49 -15.12
C LYS A 96 -13.70 -12.14 -13.70
N ARG A 97 -13.13 -11.08 -13.11
CA ARG A 97 -13.41 -10.70 -11.72
C ARG A 97 -14.60 -9.77 -11.55
N HIS A 98 -15.16 -9.23 -12.65
CA HIS A 98 -16.31 -8.33 -12.63
C HIS A 98 -17.49 -8.89 -13.44
N PRO A 99 -17.97 -10.12 -13.17
CA PRO A 99 -19.08 -10.68 -13.93
C PRO A 99 -20.39 -9.91 -13.72
N HIS A 100 -20.49 -9.11 -12.66
CA HIS A 100 -21.59 -8.18 -12.43
C HIS A 100 -21.62 -6.97 -13.36
N ILE A 101 -20.53 -6.72 -14.08
CA ILE A 101 -20.40 -5.64 -15.10
C ILE A 101 -20.45 -6.22 -16.51
N PHE A 102 -19.82 -7.39 -16.72
CA PHE A 102 -19.60 -7.95 -18.06
C PHE A 102 -20.52 -9.14 -18.40
N ASP A 103 -21.22 -9.71 -17.38
CA ASP A 103 -22.19 -10.78 -17.51
C ASP A 103 -23.54 -10.37 -16.87
N ASP A 104 -24.52 -11.27 -16.85
CA ASP A 104 -25.89 -11.03 -16.35
C ASP A 104 -26.04 -11.02 -14.81
N LYS A 105 -24.95 -11.06 -14.05
CA LYS A 105 -25.02 -11.03 -12.59
C LYS A 105 -25.19 -9.59 -12.10
N GLN A 106 -26.22 -9.37 -11.29
CA GLN A 106 -26.39 -8.09 -10.59
C GLN A 106 -25.86 -8.18 -9.16
N LEU A 107 -24.98 -7.26 -8.79
CA LEU A 107 -24.51 -7.02 -7.43
C LEU A 107 -24.74 -5.54 -7.12
N GLU A 108 -25.35 -5.27 -5.98
CA GLU A 108 -25.80 -3.91 -5.64
C GLU A 108 -24.85 -3.21 -4.66
N THR A 109 -24.01 -3.98 -3.95
CA THR A 109 -23.12 -3.44 -2.91
C THR A 109 -21.65 -3.80 -3.14
N ALA A 110 -20.74 -2.93 -2.68
CA ALA A 110 -19.32 -3.17 -2.71
C ALA A 110 -18.93 -4.46 -1.95
N GLU A 111 -19.65 -4.77 -0.85
CA GLU A 111 -19.41 -5.97 -0.05
C GLU A 111 -19.75 -7.26 -0.83
N GLU A 112 -20.82 -7.26 -1.62
CA GLU A 112 -21.16 -8.38 -2.50
C GLU A 112 -20.11 -8.59 -3.59
N VAL A 113 -19.58 -7.49 -4.15
CA VAL A 113 -18.48 -7.53 -5.14
C VAL A 113 -17.22 -8.12 -4.50
N GLU A 114 -16.85 -7.70 -3.29
CA GLU A 114 -15.67 -8.20 -2.58
C GLU A 114 -15.81 -9.71 -2.28
N LYS A 115 -16.96 -10.15 -1.77
CA LYS A 115 -17.28 -11.58 -1.55
C LYS A 115 -17.21 -12.40 -2.85
N GLN A 116 -17.71 -11.84 -3.95
CA GLN A 116 -17.64 -12.47 -5.26
C GLN A 116 -16.19 -12.62 -5.74
N TRP A 117 -15.37 -11.58 -5.58
CA TRP A 117 -13.95 -11.60 -5.94
C TRP A 117 -13.18 -12.70 -5.19
N GLU A 118 -13.40 -12.83 -3.88
CA GLU A 118 -12.76 -13.87 -3.10
C GLU A 118 -13.21 -15.27 -3.54
N LYS A 119 -14.50 -15.46 -3.88
CA LYS A 119 -15.00 -16.74 -4.43
C LYS A 119 -14.36 -17.08 -5.78
N ILE A 120 -14.17 -16.09 -6.67
CA ILE A 120 -13.53 -16.34 -7.97
C ILE A 120 -12.06 -16.72 -7.79
N LYS A 121 -11.36 -16.05 -6.85
CA LYS A 121 -9.97 -16.41 -6.52
C LYS A 121 -9.84 -17.81 -5.91
N GLN A 122 -10.79 -18.23 -5.07
CA GLN A 122 -10.82 -19.58 -4.50
C GLN A 122 -10.93 -20.68 -5.55
N GLN A 123 -11.56 -20.41 -6.70
CA GLN A 123 -11.65 -21.41 -7.80
C GLN A 123 -10.30 -21.72 -8.43
N ASP A 124 -9.33 -20.82 -8.26
CA ASP A 124 -7.97 -20.97 -8.80
C ASP A 124 -6.97 -21.57 -7.77
N GLY A 125 -7.37 -21.79 -6.49
CA GLY A 125 -6.53 -22.29 -5.39
C GLY A 125 -7.29 -23.17 -4.39
N ASN A 126 -6.55 -23.88 -3.52
CA ASN A 126 -7.13 -24.77 -2.51
C ASN A 126 -7.54 -24.04 -1.21
N SER A 127 -6.97 -22.87 -0.93
CA SER A 127 -7.27 -22.03 0.23
C SER A 127 -7.38 -20.57 -0.17
N ILE A 128 -8.24 -19.81 0.54
CA ILE A 128 -8.33 -18.36 0.36
C ILE A 128 -7.02 -17.65 0.74
N PHE A 129 -6.16 -18.30 1.52
CA PHE A 129 -4.89 -17.75 1.97
C PHE A 129 -3.72 -18.08 1.04
N ASP A 130 -3.90 -18.97 0.04
CA ASP A 130 -2.83 -19.37 -0.88
C ASP A 130 -2.32 -18.23 -1.76
N ASP A 131 -3.14 -17.20 -1.98
CA ASP A 131 -2.75 -15.99 -2.74
C ASP A 131 -2.19 -14.86 -1.85
N LEU A 132 -1.93 -15.13 -0.55
CA LEU A 132 -1.20 -14.18 0.29
C LEU A 132 0.23 -14.07 -0.20
N ASN A 133 0.56 -12.90 -0.72
CA ASN A 133 1.93 -12.62 -1.13
C ASN A 133 2.79 -12.27 0.09
N HIS A 134 3.52 -13.23 0.60
CA HIS A 134 4.44 -13.06 1.74
C HIS A 134 5.67 -12.19 1.42
N SER A 135 5.88 -11.79 0.16
CA SER A 135 6.91 -10.80 -0.20
C SER A 135 6.49 -9.35 0.08
N LEU A 136 5.22 -9.12 0.41
CA LEU A 136 4.75 -7.80 0.86
C LEU A 136 5.21 -7.50 2.29
N PRO A 137 5.28 -6.21 2.68
CA PRO A 137 5.49 -5.84 4.08
C PRO A 137 4.50 -6.55 5.01
N PRO A 138 4.93 -7.02 6.19
CA PRO A 138 4.07 -7.77 7.12
C PRO A 138 2.74 -7.09 7.46
N VAL A 139 2.72 -5.76 7.57
CA VAL A 139 1.49 -4.96 7.78
C VAL A 139 0.48 -5.22 6.67
N ASN A 140 0.91 -5.20 5.42
CA ASN A 140 0.04 -5.47 4.27
C ASN A 140 -0.41 -6.93 4.22
N VAL A 141 0.45 -7.88 4.57
CA VAL A 141 0.09 -9.32 4.62
C VAL A 141 -0.96 -9.55 5.70
N ALA A 142 -0.75 -9.03 6.91
CA ALA A 142 -1.68 -9.16 8.03
C ALA A 142 -3.04 -8.54 7.70
N PHE A 143 -3.07 -7.31 7.17
CA PHE A 143 -4.30 -6.63 6.78
C PHE A 143 -5.08 -7.41 5.71
N LYS A 144 -4.39 -7.98 4.71
CA LYS A 144 -5.00 -8.85 3.70
C LYS A 144 -5.50 -10.16 4.30
N ALA A 145 -4.75 -10.78 5.21
CA ALA A 145 -5.16 -12.01 5.87
C ALA A 145 -6.46 -11.82 6.67
N GLN A 146 -6.55 -10.75 7.46
CA GLN A 146 -7.75 -10.41 8.23
C GLN A 146 -8.96 -10.11 7.33
N ARG A 147 -8.74 -9.41 6.19
CA ARG A 147 -9.80 -9.18 5.21
C ARG A 147 -10.33 -10.49 4.62
N LYS A 148 -9.43 -11.44 4.33
CA LYS A 148 -9.82 -12.78 3.86
C LYS A 148 -10.55 -13.58 4.93
N ALA A 149 -10.11 -13.50 6.18
CA ALA A 149 -10.76 -14.15 7.31
C ALA A 149 -12.23 -13.70 7.48
N LYS A 150 -12.55 -12.43 7.17
CA LYS A 150 -13.93 -11.92 7.15
C LYS A 150 -14.83 -12.72 6.21
N SER A 151 -14.34 -13.18 5.06
CA SER A 151 -15.13 -13.99 4.12
C SER A 151 -15.51 -15.39 4.65
N LEU A 152 -14.77 -15.84 5.68
CA LEU A 152 -15.05 -17.08 6.43
C LEU A 152 -15.87 -16.84 7.71
N ASN A 153 -16.39 -15.63 7.93
CA ASN A 153 -17.01 -15.17 9.18
C ASN A 153 -16.05 -15.22 10.40
N LEU A 154 -14.73 -15.21 10.18
CA LEU A 154 -13.71 -15.10 11.20
C LEU A 154 -13.33 -13.61 11.33
N SER A 155 -14.22 -12.81 11.89
CA SER A 155 -14.01 -11.38 12.13
C SER A 155 -14.93 -10.91 13.25
N TYR A 156 -14.57 -9.80 13.88
CA TYR A 156 -15.45 -9.14 14.86
C TYR A 156 -16.69 -8.58 14.17
N SER A 157 -17.76 -8.39 14.96
CA SER A 157 -19.03 -7.91 14.43
C SER A 157 -19.02 -6.39 14.17
N ASN A 158 -18.19 -5.64 14.92
CA ASN A 158 -18.14 -4.17 14.89
C ASN A 158 -16.77 -3.65 15.36
N TYR A 159 -16.61 -2.33 15.31
CA TYR A 159 -15.42 -1.62 15.75
C TYR A 159 -15.13 -1.82 17.25
N GLU A 160 -16.16 -1.79 18.07
CA GLU A 160 -16.06 -1.90 19.53
C GLU A 160 -15.45 -3.24 19.93
N GLU A 161 -15.91 -4.35 19.36
CA GLU A 161 -15.35 -5.68 19.61
C GLU A 161 -13.87 -5.78 19.15
N ALA A 162 -13.55 -5.20 18.01
CA ALA A 162 -12.15 -5.18 17.54
C ALA A 162 -11.24 -4.33 18.46
N LEU A 163 -11.77 -3.26 19.02
CA LEU A 163 -11.04 -2.42 19.97
C LEU A 163 -10.90 -3.10 21.34
N GLU A 164 -11.91 -3.83 21.82
CA GLU A 164 -11.83 -4.63 23.03
C GLU A 164 -10.76 -5.71 22.93
N ASP A 165 -10.65 -6.38 21.78
CA ASP A 165 -9.59 -7.35 21.50
C ASP A 165 -8.19 -6.69 21.59
N LEU A 166 -8.00 -5.56 20.92
CA LEU A 166 -6.74 -4.82 21.01
C LEU A 166 -6.39 -4.46 22.46
N ILE A 167 -7.37 -4.05 23.26
CA ILE A 167 -7.15 -3.74 24.68
C ILE A 167 -6.71 -4.99 25.44
N SER A 168 -7.32 -6.17 25.15
CA SER A 168 -6.92 -7.44 25.77
C SER A 168 -5.47 -7.79 25.45
N GLU A 169 -5.05 -7.67 24.16
CA GLU A 169 -3.66 -7.92 23.76
C GLU A 169 -2.65 -6.98 24.43
N VAL A 170 -3.04 -5.71 24.63
CA VAL A 170 -2.20 -4.76 25.38
C VAL A 170 -2.08 -5.16 26.88
N GLU A 171 -3.13 -5.71 27.47
CA GLU A 171 -3.09 -6.21 28.84
C GLU A 171 -2.23 -7.47 28.94
N GLU A 172 -2.30 -8.37 27.96
CA GLU A 172 -1.47 -9.58 27.89
C GLU A 172 0.01 -9.21 27.72
N LEU A 173 0.34 -8.26 26.84
CA LEU A 173 1.69 -7.70 26.72
C LEU A 173 2.21 -7.12 28.06
N LYS A 174 1.37 -6.43 28.80
CA LYS A 174 1.72 -5.85 30.10
C LYS A 174 1.99 -6.93 31.15
N ASP A 175 1.21 -8.01 31.13
CA ASP A 175 1.25 -9.09 32.12
C ASP A 175 2.30 -10.19 31.79
N ALA A 176 2.86 -10.15 30.57
CA ALA A 176 3.89 -11.08 30.10
C ALA A 176 5.12 -11.09 31.03
N LYS A 177 5.54 -12.29 31.44
CA LYS A 177 6.51 -12.48 32.54
C LYS A 177 7.96 -12.45 32.07
N ASN A 178 8.23 -12.78 30.84
CA ASN A 178 9.59 -12.85 30.30
C ASN A 178 9.70 -12.14 28.95
N SER A 179 10.92 -12.03 28.42
CA SER A 179 11.21 -11.29 27.19
C SER A 179 10.60 -11.93 25.95
N GLU A 180 10.53 -13.26 25.89
CA GLU A 180 10.00 -13.96 24.70
C GLU A 180 8.48 -13.84 24.65
N ASP A 181 7.79 -14.01 25.78
CA ASP A 181 6.34 -13.76 25.86
C ASP A 181 6.01 -12.30 25.46
N ARG A 182 6.77 -11.31 25.97
CA ARG A 182 6.58 -9.89 25.58
C ARG A 182 6.75 -9.64 24.10
N LYS A 183 7.66 -10.34 23.43
CA LYS A 183 7.83 -10.20 21.98
C LYS A 183 6.66 -10.82 21.21
N SER A 184 6.14 -11.95 21.71
CA SER A 184 4.95 -12.58 21.13
C SER A 184 3.75 -11.64 21.23
N GLU A 185 3.41 -11.22 22.46
CA GLU A 185 2.28 -10.33 22.72
C GLU A 185 2.37 -8.99 21.95
N LEU A 186 3.60 -8.46 21.80
CA LEU A 186 3.80 -7.27 20.95
C LEU A 186 3.39 -7.54 19.49
N GLY A 187 3.64 -8.74 18.99
CA GLY A 187 3.18 -9.15 17.64
C GLY A 187 1.66 -9.19 17.55
N ASP A 188 1.00 -9.71 18.60
CA ASP A 188 -0.45 -9.84 18.67
C ASP A 188 -1.12 -8.45 18.79
N VAL A 189 -0.54 -7.53 19.58
CA VAL A 189 -0.96 -6.11 19.62
C VAL A 189 -0.89 -5.46 18.24
N TYR A 190 0.20 -5.67 17.47
CA TYR A 190 0.26 -5.15 16.09
C TYR A 190 -0.83 -5.75 15.22
N PHE A 191 -1.07 -7.06 15.31
CA PHE A 191 -2.06 -7.73 14.51
C PHE A 191 -3.48 -7.26 14.83
N SER A 192 -3.85 -7.14 16.11
CA SER A 192 -5.15 -6.62 16.54
C SER A 192 -5.34 -5.14 16.18
N LEU A 193 -4.28 -4.30 16.27
CA LEU A 193 -4.34 -2.90 15.81
C LEU A 193 -4.70 -2.80 14.32
N LEU A 194 -4.15 -3.67 13.47
CA LEU A 194 -4.49 -3.71 12.05
C LEU A 194 -5.97 -4.10 11.82
N ASN A 195 -6.53 -4.93 12.69
CA ASN A 195 -7.94 -5.29 12.64
C ASN A 195 -8.84 -4.08 12.96
N VAL A 196 -8.49 -3.28 13.95
CA VAL A 196 -9.16 -2.00 14.26
C VAL A 196 -9.15 -1.06 13.03
N SER A 197 -8.02 -0.99 12.31
CA SER A 197 -7.89 -0.16 11.10
C SER A 197 -8.93 -0.50 10.03
N ARG A 198 -9.32 -1.77 9.91
CA ARG A 198 -10.34 -2.23 8.96
C ARG A 198 -11.72 -1.66 9.24
N TYR A 199 -12.09 -1.50 10.53
CA TYR A 199 -13.39 -0.94 10.93
C TYR A 199 -13.45 0.57 10.80
N LEU A 200 -12.27 1.22 10.66
CA LEU A 200 -12.15 2.66 10.39
C LEU A 200 -12.07 2.97 8.88
N ASP A 201 -12.12 1.95 8.03
CA ASP A 201 -11.87 2.07 6.59
C ASP A 201 -10.54 2.81 6.30
N ALA A 202 -9.52 2.50 7.10
CA ALA A 202 -8.24 3.18 7.09
C ALA A 202 -7.13 2.19 6.69
N ASP A 203 -6.43 2.50 5.60
CA ASP A 203 -5.25 1.73 5.22
C ASP A 203 -4.12 1.97 6.25
N PRO A 204 -3.57 0.92 6.89
CA PRO A 204 -2.60 1.08 7.97
C PRO A 204 -1.26 1.66 7.51
N GLU A 205 -0.79 1.36 6.29
CA GLU A 205 0.45 1.95 5.75
C GLU A 205 0.29 3.45 5.54
N VAL A 206 -0.82 3.87 4.93
CA VAL A 206 -1.12 5.29 4.71
C VAL A 206 -1.22 6.04 6.04
N GLN A 207 -1.91 5.47 7.05
CA GLN A 207 -2.06 6.14 8.34
C GLN A 207 -0.75 6.19 9.13
N LEU A 208 0.07 5.14 9.04
CA LEU A 208 1.39 5.12 9.65
C LEU A 208 2.31 6.14 8.99
N LYS A 209 2.33 6.22 7.65
CA LYS A 209 3.09 7.25 6.92
C LYS A 209 2.70 8.66 7.37
N ARG A 210 1.41 8.98 7.37
CA ARG A 210 0.92 10.28 7.86
C ARG A 210 1.37 10.60 9.30
N SER A 211 1.46 9.59 10.14
CA SER A 211 1.91 9.76 11.53
C SER A 211 3.41 10.02 11.61
N ILE A 212 4.20 9.35 10.76
CA ILE A 212 5.64 9.59 10.60
C ILE A 212 5.89 11.02 10.12
N ASP A 213 5.19 11.46 9.07
CA ASP A 213 5.34 12.81 8.51
C ASP A 213 5.05 13.90 9.56
N ARG A 214 3.96 13.72 10.31
CA ARG A 214 3.64 14.62 11.44
C ARG A 214 4.71 14.60 12.52
N PHE A 215 5.26 13.44 12.86
CA PHE A 215 6.34 13.33 13.83
C PHE A 215 7.60 14.04 13.35
N VAL A 216 8.03 13.77 12.12
CA VAL A 216 9.23 14.38 11.51
C VAL A 216 9.11 15.89 11.43
N THR A 217 7.94 16.41 11.00
CA THR A 217 7.69 17.86 10.95
C THR A 217 7.83 18.50 12.34
N ARG A 218 7.29 17.86 13.38
CA ARG A 218 7.42 18.35 14.76
C ARG A 218 8.85 18.25 15.29
N ALA A 219 9.55 17.16 14.96
CA ALA A 219 10.94 16.97 15.36
C ALA A 219 11.84 18.03 14.74
N ARG A 220 11.65 18.36 13.45
CA ARG A 220 12.36 19.46 12.77
C ARG A 220 12.09 20.81 13.44
N TYR A 221 10.84 21.11 13.77
CA TYR A 221 10.53 22.32 14.51
C TYR A 221 11.29 22.41 15.84
N VAL A 222 11.36 21.31 16.60
CA VAL A 222 12.14 21.26 17.85
C VAL A 222 13.63 21.45 17.58
N GLU A 223 14.20 20.78 16.57
CA GLU A 223 15.60 20.92 16.17
C GLU A 223 15.97 22.37 15.82
N GLU A 224 15.11 23.06 15.06
CA GLU A 224 15.33 24.45 14.64
C GLU A 224 15.21 25.47 15.77
N HIS A 225 14.44 25.17 16.81
CA HIS A 225 14.12 26.14 17.88
C HIS A 225 14.75 25.77 19.24
N TYR A 226 15.48 24.68 19.31
CA TYR A 226 16.11 24.23 20.55
C TYR A 226 17.37 25.04 20.86
N HIS A 227 17.47 25.53 22.09
CA HIS A 227 18.67 26.11 22.66
C HIS A 227 19.01 25.41 23.98
N ASP A 228 20.30 25.42 24.36
CA ASP A 228 20.76 24.79 25.60
C ASP A 228 19.99 25.32 26.81
N GLY A 229 19.34 24.39 27.51
CA GLY A 229 18.52 24.71 28.69
C GLY A 229 17.00 24.80 28.43
N ASP A 230 16.55 24.70 27.18
CA ASP A 230 15.13 24.69 26.85
C ASP A 230 14.44 23.38 27.29
N ASP A 231 13.17 23.48 27.69
CA ASP A 231 12.32 22.31 27.92
C ASP A 231 11.83 21.72 26.60
N LEU A 232 12.34 20.54 26.25
CA LEU A 232 11.95 19.80 25.04
C LEU A 232 10.46 19.48 25.01
N ASN A 233 9.79 19.25 26.15
CA ASN A 233 8.36 18.99 26.18
C ASN A 233 7.56 20.25 25.81
N GLU A 234 7.96 21.42 26.29
CA GLU A 234 7.32 22.67 25.90
C GLU A 234 7.46 22.96 24.40
N LEU A 235 8.67 22.77 23.86
CA LEU A 235 8.93 22.91 22.42
C LEU A 235 8.09 21.91 21.60
N TRP A 236 7.98 20.68 22.04
CA TRP A 236 7.15 19.68 21.40
C TRP A 236 5.65 20.05 21.40
N GLN A 237 5.13 20.61 22.51
CA GLN A 237 3.76 21.09 22.57
C GLN A 237 3.53 22.30 21.65
N LYS A 238 4.51 23.22 21.55
CA LYS A 238 4.46 24.32 20.57
C LYS A 238 4.41 23.80 19.13
N ALA A 239 5.24 22.81 18.79
CA ALA A 239 5.22 22.16 17.49
C ALA A 239 3.85 21.54 17.14
N LYS A 240 3.21 20.85 18.10
CA LYS A 240 1.85 20.33 17.94
C LYS A 240 0.82 21.43 17.65
N ASN A 241 0.87 22.53 18.38
CA ASN A 241 -0.09 23.63 18.27
C ASN A 241 0.07 24.41 16.95
N ASN A 242 1.28 24.48 16.40
CA ASN A 242 1.54 25.14 15.12
C ASN A 242 1.00 24.35 13.92
N GLN A 243 0.98 23.03 13.98
CA GLN A 243 0.39 22.17 12.93
C GLN A 243 -1.14 22.21 12.86
N ILE A 244 -1.82 22.62 13.94
CA ILE A 244 -3.29 22.75 13.95
C ILE A 244 -3.73 24.02 13.21
N LYS A 245 -2.79 24.93 12.89
CA LYS A 245 -3.06 26.24 12.26
C LYS A 245 -2.64 26.30 10.79
N SER A 246 -2.04 25.26 10.27
CA SER A 246 -1.67 25.06 8.85
C SER A 246 -2.54 23.98 8.21
#